data_7bf50f375c94442740703c9d465931dd
#
_entry.id   7bf50f375c94442740703c9d465931dd
#
_cell.length_a   1.000
_cell.length_b   1.000
_cell.length_c   1.000
_cell.angle_alpha   90.00
_cell.angle_beta   90.00
_cell.angle_gamma   90.00
#
_symmetry.space_group_name_H-M   'P 1'
#
loop_
_entity.id
_entity.type
_entity.pdbx_description
1 polymer ?
#
loop_
_entity_poly.entity_id
_entity_poly.type
_entity_poly.pdbx_seq_one_letter_code
_entity_poly.pdbx_strand_id
1 'polypeptide(L)'
;MSPVLTKHFSELSAREYHRIVQAREAVFFLEQHITEPDADAVDPQSVFMWMEDGGRLVAFLRIITAGIAYAEASVGRVLVDAAYRRRGLCRSLMSEALRY
;
A
#
# COMPACT_ATOMS: atom_id res chain seq x y z
N MET A 1 2.43 8.68 16.62
CA MET A 1 2.03 8.09 15.34
C MET A 1 3.06 7.05 14.92
N SER A 2 2.59 5.96 14.34
CA SER A 2 3.47 4.88 13.90
C SER A 2 4.37 5.33 12.76
N PRO A 3 5.62 4.84 12.69
CA PRO A 3 6.49 5.14 11.58
C PRO A 3 5.97 4.52 10.27
N VAL A 4 6.41 5.06 9.16
CA VAL A 4 6.15 4.49 7.85
C VAL A 4 7.12 3.33 7.63
N LEU A 5 6.58 2.18 7.26
CA LEU A 5 7.37 1.01 6.89
C LEU A 5 7.50 0.98 5.37
N THR A 6 8.70 0.68 4.88
CA THR A 6 8.98 0.67 3.44
C THR A 6 9.79 -0.57 3.11
N LYS A 7 9.24 -1.43 2.24
CA LYS A 7 9.93 -2.64 1.80
C LYS A 7 9.65 -2.92 0.33
N HIS A 8 10.66 -3.36 -0.40
CA HIS A 8 10.44 -3.98 -1.70
C HIS A 8 9.72 -5.31 -1.46
N PHE A 9 8.91 -5.74 -2.42
CA PHE A 9 8.17 -6.99 -2.32
C PHE A 9 9.07 -8.15 -1.87
N SER A 10 10.27 -8.24 -2.43
CA SER A 10 11.22 -9.32 -2.11
C SER A 10 11.68 -9.33 -0.65
N GLU A 11 11.47 -8.25 0.08
CA GLU A 11 11.84 -8.13 1.50
C GLU A 11 10.69 -8.43 2.44
N LEU A 12 9.47 -8.61 1.91
CA LEU A 12 8.29 -8.86 2.72
C LEU A 12 8.27 -10.30 3.23
N SER A 13 7.83 -10.48 4.48
CA SER A 13 7.46 -11.81 4.95
C SER A 13 6.10 -12.19 4.35
N ALA A 14 5.81 -13.49 4.34
CA ALA A 14 4.50 -13.96 3.90
C ALA A 14 3.38 -13.34 4.74
N ARG A 15 3.62 -13.18 6.04
CA ARG A 15 2.63 -12.59 6.95
C ARG A 15 2.38 -11.12 6.65
N GLU A 16 3.44 -10.37 6.34
CA GLU A 16 3.31 -8.97 5.94
C GLU A 16 2.51 -8.85 4.65
N TYR A 17 2.83 -9.64 3.65
CA TYR A 17 2.11 -9.59 2.38
C TYR A 17 0.65 -10.00 2.54
N HIS A 18 0.37 -11.03 3.34
CA HIS A 18 -1.00 -11.46 3.61
C HIS A 18 -1.83 -10.32 4.23
N ARG A 19 -1.25 -9.61 5.20
CA ARG A 19 -1.90 -8.47 5.85
C ARG A 19 -2.19 -7.35 4.85
N ILE A 20 -1.23 -7.09 3.97
CA ILE A 20 -1.39 -6.07 2.91
C ILE A 20 -2.53 -6.47 1.96
N VAL A 21 -2.56 -7.71 1.52
CA VAL A 21 -3.61 -8.21 0.61
C VAL A 21 -4.97 -8.12 1.27
N GLN A 22 -5.08 -8.49 2.56
CA GLN A 22 -6.35 -8.38 3.28
C GLN A 22 -6.85 -6.94 3.34
N ALA A 23 -5.95 -5.97 3.59
CA ALA A 23 -6.31 -4.56 3.64
C ALA A 23 -6.79 -4.07 2.26
N ARG A 24 -6.11 -4.48 1.20
CA ARG A 24 -6.48 -4.11 -0.17
C ARG A 24 -7.84 -4.68 -0.54
N GLU A 25 -8.12 -5.93 -0.19
CA GLU A 25 -9.42 -6.53 -0.45
C GLU A 25 -10.54 -5.83 0.34
N ALA A 26 -10.29 -5.48 1.59
CA ALA A 26 -11.29 -4.81 2.41
C ALA A 26 -11.71 -3.47 1.81
N VAL A 27 -10.79 -2.71 1.26
CA VAL A 27 -11.09 -1.39 0.68
C VAL A 27 -11.53 -1.51 -0.78
N PHE A 28 -10.75 -2.18 -1.61
CA PHE A 28 -11.01 -2.14 -3.05
C PHE A 28 -12.11 -3.10 -3.48
N PHE A 29 -12.19 -4.27 -2.88
CA PHE A 29 -13.22 -5.24 -3.22
C PHE A 29 -14.49 -5.07 -2.39
N LEU A 30 -14.37 -5.15 -1.06
CA LEU A 30 -15.54 -5.16 -0.19
C LEU A 30 -16.20 -3.79 -0.07
N GLU A 31 -15.43 -2.72 0.01
CA GLU A 31 -15.98 -1.37 0.16
C GLU A 31 -16.28 -0.73 -1.19
N GLN A 32 -15.36 -0.77 -2.13
CA GLN A 32 -15.50 -0.09 -3.42
C GLN A 32 -16.05 -0.98 -4.53
N HIS A 33 -16.22 -2.27 -4.28
CA HIS A 33 -16.78 -3.24 -5.23
C HIS A 33 -15.98 -3.37 -6.53
N ILE A 34 -14.67 -3.17 -6.46
CA ILE A 34 -13.78 -3.39 -7.60
C ILE A 34 -13.59 -4.90 -7.75
N THR A 35 -13.98 -5.46 -8.88
CA THR A 35 -13.94 -6.91 -9.11
C THR A 35 -12.73 -7.36 -9.94
N GLU A 36 -11.90 -6.42 -10.40
CA GLU A 36 -10.69 -6.75 -11.13
C GLU A 36 -9.62 -7.27 -10.17
N PRO A 37 -8.70 -8.12 -10.67
CA PRO A 37 -7.63 -8.66 -9.82
C PRO A 37 -6.83 -7.54 -9.14
N ASP A 38 -6.71 -7.62 -7.82
CA ASP A 38 -5.99 -6.62 -7.04
C ASP A 38 -4.50 -6.94 -6.93
N ALA A 39 -4.17 -8.19 -6.60
CA ALA A 39 -2.80 -8.66 -6.63
C ALA A 39 -2.44 -8.96 -8.09
N ASP A 40 -1.54 -8.19 -8.66
CA ASP A 40 -1.22 -8.27 -10.08
C ASP A 40 0.26 -8.62 -10.32
N ALA A 41 0.62 -8.77 -11.58
CA ALA A 41 1.99 -9.16 -11.97
C ALA A 41 3.04 -8.10 -11.61
N VAL A 42 2.62 -6.89 -11.30
CA VAL A 42 3.52 -5.81 -10.92
C VAL A 42 3.88 -5.84 -9.44
N ASP A 43 3.07 -6.49 -8.60
CA ASP A 43 3.34 -6.59 -7.17
C ASP A 43 4.78 -7.07 -6.87
N PRO A 44 5.28 -8.16 -7.49
CA PRO A 44 6.63 -8.65 -7.18
C PRO A 44 7.75 -7.68 -7.52
N GLN A 45 7.48 -6.66 -8.32
CA GLN A 45 8.46 -5.65 -8.73
C GLN A 45 8.25 -4.32 -8.01
N SER A 46 7.35 -4.27 -7.04
CA SER A 46 6.92 -3.02 -6.41
C SER A 46 7.54 -2.81 -5.05
N VAL A 47 7.55 -1.55 -4.62
CA VAL A 47 7.90 -1.15 -3.27
C VAL A 47 6.59 -0.87 -2.54
N PHE A 48 6.46 -1.40 -1.34
CA PHE A 48 5.28 -1.23 -0.50
C PHE A 48 5.60 -0.32 0.67
N MET A 49 4.70 0.60 0.93
CA MET A 49 4.85 1.58 1.99
C MET A 49 3.57 1.58 2.81
N TRP A 50 3.67 1.42 4.14
CA TRP A 50 2.47 1.31 4.96
C TRP A 50 2.71 1.76 6.39
N MET A 51 1.62 1.93 7.12
CA MET A 51 1.61 2.28 8.53
C MET A 51 0.76 1.28 9.29
N GLU A 52 1.18 0.97 10.52
CA GLU A 52 0.47 0.04 11.40
C GLU A 52 0.12 0.73 12.71
N ASP A 53 -0.94 0.28 13.34
CA ASP A 53 -1.34 0.68 14.67
C ASP A 53 -1.73 -0.57 15.45
N GLY A 54 -0.92 -0.95 16.45
CA GLY A 54 -1.16 -2.13 17.25
C GLY A 54 -1.19 -3.42 16.43
N GLY A 55 -0.36 -3.52 15.40
CA GLY A 55 -0.31 -4.70 14.53
C GLY A 55 -1.36 -4.70 13.42
N ARG A 56 -2.20 -3.66 13.36
CA ARG A 56 -3.21 -3.49 12.31
C ARG A 56 -2.68 -2.56 11.23
N LEU A 57 -2.77 -2.96 9.97
CA LEU A 57 -2.40 -2.09 8.87
C LEU A 57 -3.49 -1.04 8.68
N VAL A 58 -3.12 0.23 8.78
CA VAL A 58 -4.09 1.33 8.76
C VAL A 58 -3.98 2.23 7.52
N ALA A 59 -2.85 2.22 6.84
CA ALA A 59 -2.67 2.97 5.60
C ALA A 59 -1.63 2.26 4.74
N PHE A 60 -1.78 2.34 3.42
CA PHE A 60 -0.91 1.63 2.48
C PHE A 60 -0.88 2.34 1.15
N LEU A 61 0.26 2.24 0.46
CA LEU A 61 0.36 2.55 -0.97
C LEU A 61 1.43 1.67 -1.61
N ARG A 62 1.35 1.56 -2.93
CA ARG A 62 2.31 0.82 -3.73
C ARG A 62 3.06 1.79 -4.64
N ILE A 63 4.38 1.67 -4.66
CA ILE A 63 5.23 2.44 -5.57
C ILE A 63 5.74 1.50 -6.66
N ILE A 64 5.50 1.88 -7.91
CA ILE A 64 6.06 1.19 -9.06
C ILE A 64 7.18 2.10 -9.57
N THR A 65 8.42 1.61 -9.50
CA THR A 65 9.56 2.42 -9.92
C THR A 65 9.58 2.60 -11.43
N ALA A 66 10.30 3.63 -11.89
CA ALA A 66 10.36 3.98 -13.30
C ALA A 66 10.84 2.79 -14.15
N GLY A 67 10.25 2.62 -15.33
CA GLY A 67 10.65 1.62 -16.29
C GLY A 67 9.99 0.24 -16.15
N ILE A 68 9.15 0.04 -15.12
CA ILE A 68 8.47 -1.24 -14.93
C ILE A 68 7.13 -1.25 -15.66
N ALA A 69 6.18 -0.43 -15.22
CA ALA A 69 4.87 -0.33 -15.87
C ALA A 69 4.78 0.90 -16.77
N TYR A 70 5.46 1.97 -16.37
CA TYR A 70 5.46 3.26 -17.07
C TYR A 70 6.88 3.79 -17.15
N ALA A 71 7.10 4.77 -18.03
CA ALA A 71 8.42 5.43 -18.13
C ALA A 71 8.81 6.11 -16.82
N GLU A 72 7.83 6.62 -16.09
CA GLU A 72 8.04 7.31 -14.82
C GLU A 72 7.58 6.45 -13.65
N ALA A 73 8.08 6.76 -12.46
CA ALA A 73 7.61 6.12 -11.24
C ALA A 73 6.16 6.51 -10.98
N SER A 74 5.38 5.60 -10.41
CA SER A 74 3.98 5.85 -10.10
C SER A 74 3.62 5.32 -8.72
N VAL A 75 2.58 5.92 -8.15
CA VAL A 75 2.02 5.53 -6.86
C VAL A 75 0.58 5.07 -7.11
N GLY A 76 0.23 3.93 -6.55
CA GLY A 76 -1.12 3.39 -6.70
C GLY A 76 -1.54 2.56 -5.50
N ARG A 77 -2.74 2.01 -5.60
CA ARG A 77 -3.32 1.19 -4.53
C ARG A 77 -3.33 1.91 -3.17
N VAL A 78 -3.55 3.23 -3.18
CA VAL A 78 -3.56 4.02 -1.95
C VAL A 78 -4.82 3.71 -1.16
N LEU A 79 -4.67 3.35 0.11
CA LEU A 79 -5.80 3.09 0.98
C LEU A 79 -5.55 3.58 2.40
N VAL A 80 -6.66 3.89 3.09
CA VAL A 80 -6.66 4.14 4.53
C VAL A 80 -7.81 3.35 5.11
N ASP A 81 -7.56 2.61 6.19
CA ASP A 81 -8.59 1.85 6.90
C ASP A 81 -9.73 2.80 7.30
N ALA A 82 -10.97 2.35 7.10
CA ALA A 82 -12.15 3.18 7.34
C ALA A 82 -12.18 3.80 8.74
N ALA A 83 -11.69 3.07 9.74
CA ALA A 83 -11.67 3.54 11.13
C ALA A 83 -10.59 4.61 11.38
N TYR A 84 -9.68 4.80 10.43
CA TYR A 84 -8.53 5.70 10.59
C TYR A 84 -8.53 6.87 9.62
N ARG A 85 -9.60 7.09 8.90
CA ARG A 85 -9.72 8.19 7.93
C ARG A 85 -9.83 9.54 8.65
N ARG A 86 -9.49 10.61 7.92
CA ARG A 86 -9.53 11.99 8.42
C ARG A 86 -8.50 12.27 9.53
N ARG A 87 -7.42 11.48 9.59
CA ARG A 87 -6.32 11.68 10.53
C ARG A 87 -5.02 12.08 9.85
N GLY A 88 -5.07 12.38 8.55
CA GLY A 88 -3.90 12.79 7.79
C GLY A 88 -2.93 11.68 7.44
N LEU A 89 -3.33 10.41 7.58
CA LEU A 89 -2.44 9.28 7.28
C LEU A 89 -2.06 9.20 5.81
N CYS A 90 -3.03 9.43 4.92
CA CYS A 90 -2.77 9.42 3.49
C CYS A 90 -1.75 10.49 3.11
N ARG A 91 -1.89 11.68 3.68
CA ARG A 91 -0.97 12.78 3.43
C ARG A 91 0.44 12.44 3.92
N SER A 92 0.55 11.88 5.12
CA SER A 92 1.85 11.47 5.67
C SER A 92 2.51 10.43 4.79
N LEU A 93 1.74 9.44 4.34
CA LEU A 93 2.24 8.36 3.50
C LEU A 93 2.68 8.88 2.14
N MET A 94 1.90 9.75 1.51
CA MET A 94 2.24 10.34 0.21
C MET A 94 3.48 11.21 0.33
N SER A 95 3.64 11.94 1.43
CA SER A 95 4.83 12.74 1.69
C SER A 95 6.09 11.89 1.70
N GLU A 96 6.02 10.73 2.36
CA GLU A 96 7.15 9.80 2.38
C GLU A 96 7.41 9.20 0.99
N ALA A 97 6.34 8.90 0.24
CA ALA A 97 6.47 8.35 -1.11
C ALA A 97 7.20 9.33 -2.04
N LEU A 98 6.95 10.62 -1.90
CA LEU A 98 7.60 11.64 -2.72
C LEU A 98 9.10 11.76 -2.44
N ARG A 99 9.56 11.31 -1.26
CA ARG A 99 10.97 11.29 -0.92
C ARG A 99 11.67 10.02 -1.40
N TYR A 100 10.92 9.04 -1.79
CA TYR A 100 11.47 7.76 -2.24
C TYR A 100 11.96 7.89 -3.67
#